data_e1993f7213c7c5dc57600e57c4861d6b
#
_entry.id   e1993f7213c7c5dc57600e57c4861d6b
#
_cell.length_a   1.000
_cell.length_b   1.000
_cell.length_c   1.000
_cell.angle_alpha   90.00
_cell.angle_beta   90.00
_cell.angle_gamma   90.00
#
_symmetry.space_group_name_H-M   'P 1'
#
loop_
_entity.id
_entity.type
_entity.pdbx_description
1 polymer ?
#
loop_
_entity_poly.entity_id
_entity_poly.type
_entity_poly.pdbx_seq_one_letter_code
_entity_poly.pdbx_strand_id
1 'polypeptide(L)' 'MDHRTLENWQKVKQALEKAGKTDCMFYKRATAIVAGKADPLK' A
#
# COMPACT_ATOMS: atom_id res chain seq x y z
N MET A 1 11.11 5.28 7.07
CA MET A 1 9.77 4.73 7.41
C MET A 1 9.96 3.59 8.41
N ASP A 2 9.20 3.59 9.47
CA ASP A 2 9.39 2.55 10.48
C ASP A 2 8.68 1.25 10.07
N HIS A 3 9.02 0.17 10.77
CA HIS A 3 8.54 -1.16 10.47
C HIS A 3 7.01 -1.28 10.63
N ARG A 4 6.46 -0.56 11.60
CA ARG A 4 5.04 -0.60 11.88
C ARG A 4 4.20 0.02 10.75
N THR A 5 4.68 1.12 10.20
CA THR A 5 4.03 1.77 9.06
C THR A 5 4.01 0.83 7.85
N LEU A 6 5.11 0.13 7.61
CA LEU A 6 5.20 -0.83 6.52
C LEU A 6 4.19 -1.96 6.69
N GLU A 7 4.07 -2.50 7.90
CA GLU A 7 3.10 -3.56 8.19
C GLU A 7 1.67 -3.08 7.95
N ASN A 8 1.34 -1.86 8.35
CA ASN A 8 0.02 -1.30 8.12
C ASN A 8 -0.29 -1.21 6.63
N TRP A 9 0.68 -0.78 5.81
CA TRP A 9 0.48 -0.70 4.37
C TRP A 9 0.32 -2.07 3.73
N GLN A 10 0.99 -3.09 4.26
CA GLN A 10 0.80 -4.45 3.79
C GLN A 10 -0.62 -4.94 4.05
N LYS A 11 -1.18 -4.62 5.22
CA LYS A 11 -2.56 -4.98 5.54
C LYS A 11 -3.54 -4.26 4.64
N VAL A 12 -3.32 -2.98 4.38
CA VAL A 12 -4.17 -2.20 3.48
C VAL A 12 -4.13 -2.79 2.08
N LYS A 13 -2.94 -3.13 1.59
CA LYS A 13 -2.78 -3.74 0.28
C LYS A 13 -3.59 -5.03 0.17
N GLN A 14 -3.45 -5.92 1.15
CA GLN A 14 -4.16 -7.19 1.14
C GLN A 14 -5.68 -7.00 1.21
N ALA A 15 -6.14 -6.07 2.03
CA ALA A 15 -7.57 -5.79 2.15
C ALA A 15 -8.15 -5.30 0.82
N LEU A 16 -7.42 -4.43 0.13
CA LEU A 16 -7.86 -3.92 -1.17
C LEU A 16 -7.88 -5.01 -2.22
N GLU A 17 -6.92 -5.91 -2.20
CA GLU A 17 -6.90 -7.05 -3.12
C GLU A 17 -8.10 -7.96 -2.91
N LYS A 18 -8.44 -8.23 -1.65
CA LYS A 18 -9.61 -9.05 -1.33
C LYS A 18 -10.90 -8.37 -1.76
N ALA A 19 -10.97 -7.05 -1.64
CA ALA A 19 -12.13 -6.29 -2.06
C ALA A 19 -12.20 -6.06 -3.56
N GLY A 20 -11.17 -6.45 -4.31
CA GLY A 20 -11.11 -6.24 -5.74
C GLY A 20 -10.83 -4.81 -6.15
N LYS A 21 -10.33 -3.99 -5.23
CA LYS A 21 -10.07 -2.57 -5.47
C LYS A 21 -8.60 -2.33 -5.79
N THR A 22 -8.13 -2.99 -6.83
CA THR A 22 -6.72 -2.91 -7.20
C THR A 22 -6.38 -1.73 -8.11
N ASP A 23 -7.38 -0.97 -8.57
CA ASP A 23 -7.13 0.24 -9.37
C ASP A 23 -7.31 1.53 -8.59
N CYS A 24 -7.59 1.49 -7.29
CA CYS A 24 -7.71 2.73 -6.54
C CYS A 24 -6.33 3.28 -6.17
N MET A 25 -6.29 4.59 -5.89
CA MET A 25 -5.04 5.27 -5.55
C MET A 25 -4.39 4.68 -4.30
N PHE A 26 -5.21 4.28 -3.33
CA PHE A 26 -4.68 3.68 -2.10
C PHE A 26 -3.95 2.39 -2.37
N TYR A 27 -4.45 1.58 -3.30
CA TYR A 27 -3.77 0.34 -3.65
C TYR A 27 -2.41 0.63 -4.30
N LYS A 28 -2.38 1.59 -5.23
CA LYS A 28 -1.13 1.97 -5.89
C LYS A 28 -0.13 2.52 -4.88
N ARG A 29 -0.60 3.33 -3.95
CA ARG A 29 0.23 3.87 -2.88
C ARG A 29 0.77 2.75 -1.99
N ALA A 30 -0.10 1.84 -1.58
CA ALA A 30 0.30 0.73 -0.71
C ALA A 30 1.32 -0.17 -1.39
N THR A 31 1.13 -0.50 -2.67
CA THR A 31 2.07 -1.35 -3.39
C THR A 31 3.43 -0.68 -3.52
N ALA A 32 3.46 0.62 -3.78
CA ALA A 32 4.71 1.37 -3.89
C ALA A 32 5.46 1.38 -2.56
N ILE A 33 4.76 1.64 -1.48
CA ILE A 33 5.36 1.70 -0.15
C ILE A 33 5.88 0.33 0.28
N VAL A 34 5.10 -0.72 0.06
CA VAL A 34 5.50 -2.10 0.40
C VAL A 34 6.70 -2.54 -0.42
N ALA A 35 6.81 -2.09 -1.66
CA ALA A 35 7.95 -2.39 -2.52
C ALA A 35 9.19 -1.56 -2.20
N GLY A 36 9.11 -0.64 -1.24
CA GLY A 36 10.22 0.21 -0.87
C GLY A 36 10.42 1.40 -1.78
N LYS A 37 9.43 1.74 -2.59
CA LYS A 37 9.48 2.89 -3.48
C LYS A 37 8.91 4.13 -2.79
N ALA A 38 9.18 5.29 -3.37
CA ALA A 38 8.64 6.53 -2.83
C ALA A 38 7.11 6.54 -2.96
N ASP A 39 6.46 7.20 -1.99
CA ASP A 39 5.01 7.37 -2.01
C ASP A 39 4.63 8.19 -3.26
N PRO A 40 3.77 7.66 -4.14
CA PRO A 40 3.42 8.39 -5.36
C PRO A 40 2.61 9.67 -5.12
N LEU A 41 2.09 9.85 -3.90
CA LEU A 41 1.36 11.07 -3.56
C LEU A 41 2.25 12.17 -2.97
N LYS A 42 3.53 11.93 -2.87
CA LYS A 42 4.47 12.95 -2.41
C LYS A 42 5.15 13.65 -3.56
#